data_5ad15c5220205a0422ee141f44ec1867
#
_entry.id   5ad15c5220205a0422ee141f44ec1867
#
_cell.length_a   1.000
_cell.length_b   1.000
_cell.length_c   1.000
_cell.angle_alpha   90.00
_cell.angle_beta   90.00
_cell.angle_gamma   90.00
#
_symmetry.space_group_name_H-M   'P 1'
#
loop_
_entity.id
_entity.type
_entity.pdbx_description
1 polymer ?
#
loop_
_entity_poly.entity_id
_entity_poly.type
_entity_poly.pdbx_seq_one_letter_code
_entity_poly.pdbx_strand_id
1 'polypeptide(L)'
;MTADGGLHDVMDDPSTYMETEAPCMIACSIYAGVLDGMMAGEEKLLRSADAMYSYVCGKTLKDGRVTDAASSPRFDRPGTAVECQAHALMMHVLKHAADEAGRCPPAGSTRTSLRNDVSRF
;
A
#
# COMPACT_ATOMS: atom_id res chain seq x y z
N MET A 1 -9.26 1.23 -10.88
CA MET A 1 -8.75 0.00 -10.23
C MET A 1 -9.57 -1.18 -10.73
N THR A 2 -8.90 -2.22 -11.17
CA THR A 2 -9.51 -3.49 -11.57
C THR A 2 -10.03 -4.27 -10.34
N ALA A 3 -10.85 -5.30 -10.56
CA ALA A 3 -11.45 -6.08 -9.47
C ALA A 3 -10.41 -6.81 -8.60
N ASP A 4 -9.25 -7.13 -9.17
CA ASP A 4 -8.12 -7.77 -8.50
C ASP A 4 -7.14 -6.80 -7.79
N GLY A 5 -7.42 -5.50 -7.84
CA GLY A 5 -6.61 -4.48 -7.17
C GLY A 5 -5.55 -3.81 -8.04
N GLY A 6 -5.40 -4.24 -9.29
CA GLY A 6 -4.42 -3.65 -10.21
C GLY A 6 -4.83 -2.26 -10.70
N LEU A 7 -3.83 -1.48 -11.11
CA LEU A 7 -4.00 -0.19 -11.75
C LEU A 7 -3.29 -0.18 -13.10
N HIS A 8 -3.90 0.45 -14.10
CA HIS A 8 -3.21 0.73 -15.34
C HIS A 8 -2.19 1.87 -15.15
N ASP A 9 -1.10 1.84 -15.88
CA ASP A 9 -0.08 2.91 -15.89
C ASP A 9 -0.71 4.28 -16.15
N VAL A 10 -1.66 4.35 -17.08
CA VAL A 10 -2.57 5.48 -17.23
C VAL A 10 -3.96 5.03 -16.76
N MET A 11 -4.42 5.56 -15.63
CA MET A 11 -5.57 5.00 -14.89
C MET A 11 -6.89 4.92 -15.68
N ASP A 12 -7.09 5.78 -16.66
CA ASP A 12 -8.27 5.85 -17.52
C ASP A 12 -8.02 5.29 -18.95
N ASP A 13 -6.84 4.74 -19.21
CA ASP A 13 -6.50 4.08 -20.46
C ASP A 13 -6.21 2.58 -20.27
N PRO A 14 -7.21 1.71 -20.52
CA PRO A 14 -7.05 0.26 -20.36
C PRO A 14 -6.14 -0.39 -21.40
N SER A 15 -5.62 0.34 -22.39
CA SER A 15 -4.62 -0.17 -23.32
C SER A 15 -3.20 -0.15 -22.75
N THR A 16 -2.97 0.57 -21.65
CA THR A 16 -1.68 0.60 -20.97
C THR A 16 -1.48 -0.64 -20.10
N TYR A 17 -0.23 -0.95 -19.77
CA TYR A 17 0.08 -2.12 -18.94
C TYR A 17 -0.42 -1.93 -17.49
N MET A 18 -0.52 -3.04 -16.78
CA MET A 18 -0.89 -3.05 -15.37
C MET A 18 0.35 -2.82 -14.51
N GLU A 19 0.34 -1.76 -13.75
CA GLU A 19 1.46 -1.23 -12.98
C GLU A 19 1.39 -1.68 -11.51
N THR A 20 2.52 -1.89 -10.84
CA THR A 20 2.58 -2.40 -9.45
C THR A 20 3.03 -1.38 -8.43
N GLU A 21 3.74 -0.33 -8.80
CA GLU A 21 4.26 0.64 -7.83
C GLU A 21 3.15 1.53 -7.24
N ALA A 22 2.23 2.02 -8.08
CA ALA A 22 1.11 2.83 -7.63
C ALA A 22 0.20 2.07 -6.64
N PRO A 23 -0.18 0.80 -6.88
CA PRO A 23 -0.87 -0.01 -5.88
C PRO A 23 -0.10 -0.12 -4.55
N CYS A 24 1.23 -0.30 -4.58
CA CYS A 24 2.04 -0.33 -3.35
C CYS A 24 1.92 0.97 -2.56
N MET A 25 2.11 2.11 -3.22
CA MET A 25 2.08 3.43 -2.58
C MET A 25 0.71 3.75 -1.99
N ILE A 26 -0.36 3.48 -2.74
CA ILE A 26 -1.73 3.73 -2.30
C ILE A 26 -2.08 2.84 -1.11
N ALA A 27 -1.77 1.54 -1.18
CA ALA A 27 -2.01 0.61 -0.08
C ALA A 27 -1.22 1.00 1.18
N CYS A 28 0.05 1.41 1.06
CA CYS A 28 0.84 1.96 2.15
C CYS A 28 0.15 3.14 2.82
N SER A 29 -0.35 4.09 2.03
CA SER A 29 -1.02 5.29 2.55
C SER A 29 -2.30 4.95 3.31
N ILE A 30 -3.09 3.99 2.82
CA ILE A 30 -4.32 3.54 3.47
C ILE A 30 -3.99 2.82 4.78
N TYR A 31 -3.06 1.85 4.79
CA TYR A 31 -2.68 1.14 6.02
C TYR A 31 -2.08 2.07 7.07
N ALA A 32 -1.24 3.03 6.67
CA ALA A 32 -0.73 4.04 7.58
C ALA A 32 -1.86 4.89 8.18
N GLY A 33 -2.82 5.33 7.37
CA GLY A 33 -4.00 6.07 7.82
C GLY A 33 -4.89 5.26 8.78
N VAL A 34 -5.00 3.94 8.59
CA VAL A 34 -5.69 3.03 9.53
C VAL A 34 -4.95 3.00 10.88
N LEU A 35 -3.63 2.85 10.86
CA LEU A 35 -2.80 2.82 12.07
C LEU A 35 -2.86 4.13 12.85
N ASP A 36 -2.89 5.26 12.14
CA ASP A 36 -3.03 6.60 12.75
C ASP A 36 -4.47 6.92 13.20
N GLY A 37 -5.43 6.05 12.88
CA GLY A 37 -6.85 6.24 13.21
C GLY A 37 -7.56 7.28 12.33
N MET A 38 -6.91 7.80 11.29
CA MET A 38 -7.51 8.75 10.34
C MET A 38 -8.54 8.10 9.42
N MET A 39 -8.43 6.79 9.20
CA MET A 39 -9.31 5.99 8.34
C MET A 39 -10.31 5.15 9.15
N ALA A 40 -10.66 5.58 10.35
CA ALA A 40 -11.64 4.87 11.18
C ALA A 40 -13.01 4.83 10.49
N GLY A 41 -13.55 3.62 10.25
CA GLY A 41 -14.83 3.42 9.56
C GLY A 41 -14.75 3.39 8.04
N GLU A 42 -13.59 3.59 7.44
CA GLU A 42 -13.38 3.57 5.98
C GLU A 42 -13.09 2.15 5.45
N GLU A 43 -13.97 1.20 5.78
CA GLU A 43 -13.80 -0.21 5.39
C GLU A 43 -13.66 -0.42 3.87
N LYS A 44 -14.27 0.46 3.05
CA LYS A 44 -14.16 0.37 1.59
C LYS A 44 -12.72 0.63 1.14
N LEU A 45 -12.05 1.63 1.73
CA LEU A 45 -10.65 1.92 1.44
C LEU A 45 -9.74 0.77 1.88
N LEU A 46 -9.99 0.22 3.07
CA LEU A 46 -9.22 -0.93 3.56
C LEU A 46 -9.36 -2.15 2.64
N ARG A 47 -10.58 -2.48 2.18
CA ARG A 47 -10.77 -3.54 1.18
C ARG A 47 -10.05 -3.26 -0.13
N SER A 48 -9.98 -2.00 -0.57
CA SER A 48 -9.22 -1.62 -1.76
C SER A 48 -7.71 -1.82 -1.55
N ALA A 49 -7.18 -1.46 -0.39
CA ALA A 49 -5.78 -1.70 -0.05
C ALA A 49 -5.46 -3.21 0.02
N ASP A 50 -6.36 -4.03 0.56
CA ASP A 50 -6.20 -5.48 0.62
C ASP A 50 -6.21 -6.12 -0.78
N ALA A 51 -7.01 -5.61 -1.70
CA ALA A 51 -7.00 -6.04 -3.09
C ALA A 51 -5.68 -5.66 -3.78
N MET A 52 -5.20 -4.41 -3.60
CA MET A 52 -3.90 -3.96 -4.11
C MET A 52 -2.75 -4.81 -3.54
N TYR A 53 -2.77 -5.09 -2.25
CA TYR A 53 -1.80 -5.96 -1.59
C TYR A 53 -1.75 -7.34 -2.24
N SER A 54 -2.92 -7.96 -2.44
CA SER A 54 -3.02 -9.28 -3.08
C SER A 54 -2.51 -9.26 -4.51
N TYR A 55 -2.82 -8.21 -5.26
CA TYR A 55 -2.31 -8.00 -6.62
C TYR A 55 -0.78 -7.94 -6.65
N VAL A 56 -0.16 -7.13 -5.81
CA VAL A 56 1.30 -6.99 -5.74
C VAL A 56 1.97 -8.30 -5.30
N CYS A 57 1.38 -9.02 -4.34
CA CYS A 57 1.85 -10.36 -3.96
C CYS A 57 1.86 -11.32 -5.16
N GLY A 58 0.84 -11.27 -6.00
CA GLY A 58 0.78 -12.06 -7.25
C GLY A 58 1.84 -11.68 -8.29
N LYS A 59 2.40 -10.46 -8.20
CA LYS A 59 3.49 -9.95 -9.06
C LYS A 59 4.87 -10.10 -8.44
N THR A 60 4.97 -10.66 -7.24
CA THR A 60 6.22 -10.90 -6.54
C THR A 60 6.75 -12.29 -6.89
N LEU A 61 7.96 -12.35 -7.42
CA LEU A 61 8.64 -13.59 -7.77
C LEU A 61 9.12 -14.34 -6.51
N LYS A 62 9.50 -15.62 -6.68
CA LYS A 62 10.00 -16.46 -5.57
C LYS A 62 11.26 -15.91 -4.91
N ASP A 63 12.06 -15.12 -5.63
CA ASP A 63 13.26 -14.46 -5.13
C ASP A 63 12.96 -13.10 -4.44
N GLY A 64 11.69 -12.74 -4.33
CA GLY A 64 11.23 -11.52 -3.67
C GLY A 64 11.16 -10.28 -4.57
N ARG A 65 11.55 -10.38 -5.85
CA ARG A 65 11.48 -9.24 -6.76
C ARG A 65 10.04 -9.00 -7.20
N VAL A 66 9.61 -7.74 -7.15
CA VAL A 66 8.34 -7.27 -7.69
C VAL A 66 8.53 -6.91 -9.16
N THR A 67 7.62 -7.36 -10.02
CA THR A 67 7.63 -7.12 -11.46
C THR A 67 6.54 -6.13 -11.87
N ASP A 68 6.53 -5.77 -13.14
CA ASP A 68 5.53 -4.89 -13.77
C ASP A 68 5.48 -3.48 -13.14
N ALA A 69 6.60 -3.01 -12.58
CA ALA A 69 6.74 -1.65 -12.06
C ALA A 69 7.16 -0.68 -13.17
N ALA A 70 6.66 0.54 -13.10
CA ALA A 70 7.20 1.65 -13.87
C ALA A 70 8.62 1.97 -13.40
N SER A 71 9.57 2.16 -14.29
CA SER A 71 10.95 2.43 -13.89
C SER A 71 11.67 3.40 -14.81
N SER A 72 12.49 4.26 -14.19
CA SER A 72 13.38 5.15 -14.92
C SER A 72 14.40 4.35 -15.76
N PRO A 73 14.74 4.80 -16.98
CA PRO A 73 14.23 5.96 -17.71
C PRO A 73 13.02 5.64 -18.62
N ARG A 74 12.44 4.48 -18.53
CA ARG A 74 11.42 3.96 -19.44
C ARG A 74 10.12 3.66 -18.69
N PHE A 75 9.38 4.72 -18.36
CA PHE A 75 8.09 4.63 -17.67
C PHE A 75 6.93 4.11 -18.55
N ASP A 76 7.18 3.94 -19.84
CA ASP A 76 6.22 3.49 -20.87
C ASP A 76 6.08 1.96 -20.96
N ARG A 77 6.77 1.21 -20.11
CA ARG A 77 6.78 -0.26 -20.14
C ARG A 77 7.04 -0.87 -18.78
N PRO A 78 6.50 -2.09 -18.54
CA PRO A 78 6.74 -2.80 -17.28
C PRO A 78 8.21 -3.20 -17.12
N GLY A 79 8.68 -3.15 -15.89
CA GLY A 79 10.03 -3.53 -15.52
C GLY A 79 10.16 -3.89 -14.04
N THR A 80 11.36 -3.71 -13.50
CA THR A 80 11.65 -3.79 -12.06
C THR A 80 12.22 -2.46 -11.61
N ALA A 81 11.75 -1.94 -10.49
CA ALA A 81 12.21 -0.68 -9.92
C ALA A 81 12.62 -0.86 -8.46
N VAL A 82 13.71 -0.23 -8.06
CA VAL A 82 14.17 -0.24 -6.66
C VAL A 82 13.15 0.44 -5.76
N GLU A 83 12.53 1.50 -6.25
CA GLU A 83 11.48 2.25 -5.56
C GLU A 83 10.27 1.36 -5.29
N CYS A 84 9.81 0.63 -6.30
CA CYS A 84 8.70 -0.32 -6.15
C CYS A 84 9.03 -1.42 -5.14
N GLN A 85 10.27 -1.92 -5.14
CA GLN A 85 10.73 -2.91 -4.17
C GLN A 85 10.67 -2.37 -2.73
N ALA A 86 11.07 -1.12 -2.53
CA ALA A 86 11.00 -0.46 -1.23
C ALA A 86 9.54 -0.25 -0.79
N HIS A 87 8.67 0.23 -1.68
CA HIS A 87 7.25 0.41 -1.40
C HIS A 87 6.53 -0.91 -1.11
N ALA A 88 6.86 -1.99 -1.83
CA ALA A 88 6.30 -3.31 -1.56
C ALA A 88 6.69 -3.81 -0.16
N LEU A 89 7.93 -3.62 0.26
CA LEU A 89 8.38 -3.97 1.61
C LEU A 89 7.64 -3.15 2.67
N MET A 90 7.52 -1.84 2.48
CA MET A 90 6.75 -0.96 3.38
C MET A 90 5.28 -1.40 3.46
N MET A 91 4.67 -1.74 2.33
CA MET A 91 3.30 -2.22 2.25
C MET A 91 3.11 -3.49 3.08
N HIS A 92 4.03 -4.45 3.01
CA HIS A 92 4.00 -5.68 3.82
C HIS A 92 4.03 -5.37 5.32
N VAL A 93 4.94 -4.49 5.74
CA VAL A 93 5.09 -4.11 7.15
C VAL A 93 3.83 -3.42 7.65
N LEU A 94 3.31 -2.44 6.90
CA LEU A 94 2.11 -1.68 7.28
C LEU A 94 0.85 -2.55 7.28
N LYS A 95 0.71 -3.45 6.31
CA LYS A 95 -0.39 -4.43 6.26
C LYS A 95 -0.39 -5.30 7.51
N HIS A 96 0.77 -5.86 7.87
CA HIS A 96 0.91 -6.71 9.05
C HIS A 96 0.54 -5.95 10.33
N ALA A 97 1.06 -4.74 10.49
CA ALA A 97 0.77 -3.90 11.64
C ALA A 97 -0.74 -3.53 11.72
N ALA A 98 -1.37 -3.22 10.58
CA ALA A 98 -2.80 -2.92 10.53
C ALA A 98 -3.66 -4.15 10.90
N ASP A 99 -3.28 -5.34 10.44
CA ASP A 99 -3.96 -6.60 10.80
C ASP A 99 -3.84 -6.89 12.30
N GLU A 100 -2.68 -6.69 12.89
CA GLU A 100 -2.47 -6.87 14.33
C GLU A 100 -3.28 -5.86 15.15
N ALA A 101 -3.29 -4.60 14.74
CA ALA A 101 -4.09 -3.55 15.39
C ALA A 101 -5.59 -3.84 15.32
N GLY A 102 -6.09 -4.39 14.22
CA GLY A 102 -7.49 -4.79 14.04
C GLY A 102 -7.90 -6.03 14.85
N ARG A 103 -6.95 -6.91 15.16
CA ARG A 103 -7.20 -8.13 15.97
C ARG A 103 -7.18 -7.88 17.47
N CYS A 104 -6.58 -6.78 17.91
CA CYS A 104 -6.56 -6.40 19.31
C CYS A 104 -7.66 -5.33 19.53
N PRO A 105 -8.87 -5.69 20.00
CA PRO A 105 -9.86 -4.66 20.33
C PRO A 105 -9.23 -3.76 21.39
N PRO A 106 -9.41 -2.43 21.33
CA PRO A 106 -8.84 -1.52 22.30
C PRO A 106 -9.42 -1.87 23.68
N ALA A 107 -8.64 -2.54 24.51
CA ALA A 107 -8.93 -2.62 25.92
C ALA A 107 -8.89 -1.18 26.43
N GLY A 108 -10.06 -0.54 26.56
CA GLY A 108 -10.26 0.71 27.31
C GLY A 108 -9.14 1.76 27.22
N SER A 109 -8.45 1.89 26.10
CA SER A 109 -7.31 2.79 26.03
C SER A 109 -7.79 4.18 25.64
N THR A 110 -7.82 5.06 26.62
CA THR A 110 -7.43 6.42 26.39
C THR A 110 -6.10 6.43 25.63
N ARG A 111 -6.15 6.49 24.29
CA ARG A 111 -4.98 6.88 23.49
C ARG A 111 -4.61 8.28 23.96
N THR A 112 -3.70 8.36 24.92
CA THR A 112 -3.00 9.60 25.20
C THR A 112 -2.33 10.00 23.90
N SER A 113 -2.89 11.01 23.26
CA SER A 113 -2.42 11.64 22.06
C SER A 113 -0.91 11.87 22.18
N LEU A 114 -0.11 11.18 21.38
CA LEU A 114 1.27 11.55 21.07
C LEU A 114 1.32 12.82 20.18
N ARG A 115 0.22 13.58 20.14
CA ARG A 115 0.21 14.94 19.62
C ARG A 115 0.66 15.84 20.75
N ASN A 116 1.90 16.12 20.84
CA ASN A 116 2.49 17.35 21.39
C ASN A 116 3.89 17.09 21.90
N ASP A 117 4.82 16.91 20.98
CA ASP A 117 6.18 17.38 21.28
C ASP A 117 7.00 17.69 20.01
N VAL A 118 6.41 18.44 19.09
CA VAL A 118 7.17 18.99 17.94
C VAL A 118 7.71 20.40 18.27
N SER A 119 7.61 20.85 19.50
CA SER A 119 8.10 22.17 19.93
C SER A 119 9.51 22.16 20.52
N ARG A 120 10.27 21.07 20.34
CA ARG A 120 11.63 20.96 20.89
C ARG A 120 12.70 20.57 19.85
N PHE A 121 12.54 21.04 18.60
CA PHE A 121 13.69 21.07 17.68
C PHE A 121 13.73 22.38 16.93
#